data_aa750643d1cbd78ee02b6d85f6dedd5b
#
_entry.id   aa750643d1cbd78ee02b6d85f6dedd5b
#
_cell.length_a   1.000
_cell.length_b   1.000
_cell.length_c   1.000
_cell.angle_alpha   90.00
_cell.angle_beta   90.00
_cell.angle_gamma   90.00
#
_symmetry.space_group_name_H-M   'P 1'
#
loop_
_entity.id
_entity.type
_entity.pdbx_description
1 polymer ?
#
loop_
_entity_poly.entity_id
_entity_poly.type
_entity_poly.pdbx_seq_one_letter_code
_entity_poly.pdbx_strand_id
1 'polypeptide(L)'
;MKFSVLVANYNNGEFFRDCYQSIVSQSYDNWEAIILDDKSTDNSLQIIRELIGDDSRFRIYENAENAGVGVIKAKLIELATGDICGFVDPDDAILPKAIENAVAVFRNNPKTVLTYSMLMKCDKDLQPVAPFQSAKQVANNNPYFFNCPIVINHFVCFRRDIYLQTEKINQELRISEDQDLYLKMYEKGNVKFISDTNYLYRTHAGGISQNDNKKKSYELWGMVIWNAMQRRGLKTIHGKKIPGTYTNAQEIFDLLKYQNSYFYRIRKKILVAFFN
;
A
#
# COMPACT_ATOMS: atom_id res chain seq x y z
N MET A 1 15.28 -2.36 14.81
CA MET A 1 14.92 -2.47 13.37
C MET A 1 14.99 -1.08 12.79
N LYS A 2 15.60 -0.91 11.63
CA LYS A 2 15.57 0.37 10.90
C LYS A 2 14.32 0.44 10.02
N PHE A 3 13.68 1.59 9.96
CA PHE A 3 12.49 1.82 9.13
C PHE A 3 12.83 2.72 7.95
N SER A 4 12.40 2.37 6.73
CA SER A 4 12.52 3.22 5.55
C SER A 4 11.13 3.75 5.16
N VAL A 5 10.95 5.07 5.27
CA VAL A 5 9.81 5.79 4.71
C VAL A 5 10.07 6.02 3.22
N LEU A 6 9.14 5.60 2.37
CA LEU A 6 9.27 5.64 0.91
C LEU A 6 8.24 6.61 0.34
N VAL A 7 8.71 7.65 -0.35
CA VAL A 7 7.86 8.70 -0.93
C VAL A 7 8.06 8.76 -2.44
N ALA A 8 7.03 8.40 -3.20
CA ALA A 8 6.99 8.51 -4.65
C ALA A 8 6.37 9.86 -5.02
N ASN A 9 7.15 10.79 -5.55
CA ASN A 9 6.66 12.12 -5.87
C ASN A 9 6.52 12.34 -7.38
N TYR A 10 5.41 12.97 -7.76
CA TYR A 10 5.21 13.57 -9.09
C TYR A 10 4.18 14.69 -8.97
N ASN A 11 4.60 15.94 -9.15
CA ASN A 11 3.75 17.14 -9.11
C ASN A 11 2.88 17.27 -7.84
N ASN A 12 3.45 16.97 -6.65
CA ASN A 12 2.78 17.08 -5.35
C ASN A 12 3.50 18.00 -4.34
N GLY A 13 4.37 18.88 -4.82
CA GLY A 13 5.14 19.80 -3.96
C GLY A 13 4.26 20.69 -3.08
N GLU A 14 3.08 21.06 -3.55
CA GLU A 14 2.09 21.86 -2.79
C GLU A 14 1.75 21.22 -1.44
N PHE A 15 1.60 19.89 -1.41
CA PHE A 15 1.18 19.14 -0.21
C PHE A 15 2.35 18.60 0.61
N PHE A 16 3.55 18.56 0.04
CA PHE A 16 4.70 17.86 0.62
C PHE A 16 5.10 18.38 2.01
N ARG A 17 4.80 19.62 2.37
CA ARG A 17 5.08 20.18 3.70
C ARG A 17 4.44 19.34 4.81
N ASP A 18 3.19 18.91 4.65
CA ASP A 18 2.48 18.12 5.67
C ASP A 18 3.07 16.71 5.75
N CYS A 19 3.39 16.09 4.61
CA CYS A 19 4.09 14.82 4.53
C CYS A 19 5.43 14.89 5.28
N TYR A 20 6.28 15.87 4.97
CA TYR A 20 7.57 16.09 5.61
C TYR A 20 7.42 16.25 7.14
N GLN A 21 6.54 17.14 7.59
CA GLN A 21 6.32 17.37 9.02
C GLN A 21 5.86 16.11 9.75
N SER A 22 5.01 15.32 9.11
CA SER A 22 4.51 14.06 9.66
C SER A 22 5.62 13.01 9.83
N ILE A 23 6.62 13.00 8.93
CA ILE A 23 7.77 12.09 9.00
C ILE A 23 8.75 12.55 10.10
N VAL A 24 9.10 13.82 10.17
CA VAL A 24 10.07 14.31 11.17
C VAL A 24 9.51 14.29 12.60
N SER A 25 8.20 14.30 12.77
CA SER A 25 7.52 14.24 14.07
C SER A 25 7.28 12.82 14.60
N GLN A 26 7.81 11.78 13.94
CA GLN A 26 7.62 10.40 14.40
C GLN A 26 8.32 10.16 15.75
N SER A 27 7.63 9.45 16.65
CA SER A 27 8.16 9.06 17.99
C SER A 27 9.26 7.99 17.92
N TYR A 28 9.40 7.32 16.81
CA TYR A 28 10.42 6.30 16.57
C TYR A 28 11.61 6.90 15.84
N ASP A 29 12.81 6.85 16.43
CA ASP A 29 13.99 7.60 15.93
C ASP A 29 14.80 6.89 14.86
N ASN A 30 14.76 5.54 14.79
CA ASN A 30 15.62 4.77 13.88
C ASN A 30 14.96 4.61 12.50
N TRP A 31 14.86 5.69 11.76
CA TRP A 31 14.31 5.72 10.41
C TRP A 31 15.18 6.48 9.42
N GLU A 32 14.95 6.24 8.17
CA GLU A 32 15.37 7.05 7.02
C GLU A 32 14.16 7.35 6.14
N ALA A 33 14.22 8.40 5.35
CA ALA A 33 13.22 8.70 4.32
C ALA A 33 13.88 8.78 2.94
N ILE A 34 13.27 8.16 1.95
CA ILE A 34 13.74 8.15 0.57
C ILE A 34 12.65 8.72 -0.30
N ILE A 35 12.95 9.84 -0.93
CA ILE A 35 12.07 10.51 -1.88
C ILE A 35 12.61 10.27 -3.28
N LEU A 36 11.77 9.79 -4.18
CA LEU A 36 12.09 9.68 -5.59
C LEU A 36 11.09 10.50 -6.39
N ASP A 37 11.59 11.54 -7.02
CA ASP A 37 10.82 12.40 -7.92
C ASP A 37 10.80 11.80 -9.33
N ASP A 38 9.60 11.55 -9.84
CA ASP A 38 9.38 10.95 -11.17
C ASP A 38 9.35 12.00 -12.29
N LYS A 39 10.33 12.89 -12.27
CA LYS A 39 10.43 13.97 -13.26
C LYS A 39 9.25 14.94 -13.18
N SER A 40 9.01 15.50 -12.00
CA SER A 40 8.00 16.55 -11.83
C SER A 40 8.24 17.72 -12.81
N THR A 41 7.13 18.23 -13.34
CA THR A 41 7.12 19.35 -14.30
C THR A 41 6.81 20.71 -13.65
N ASP A 42 6.47 20.68 -12.36
CA ASP A 42 6.24 21.85 -11.51
C ASP A 42 7.46 22.11 -10.60
N ASN A 43 7.29 22.94 -9.58
CA ASN A 43 8.34 23.27 -8.60
C ASN A 43 8.47 22.28 -7.44
N SER A 44 7.86 21.09 -7.52
CA SER A 44 7.85 20.08 -6.44
C SER A 44 9.23 19.75 -5.93
N LEU A 45 10.18 19.44 -6.81
CA LEU A 45 11.53 19.04 -6.42
C LEU A 45 12.28 20.17 -5.69
N GLN A 46 12.06 21.43 -6.10
CA GLN A 46 12.63 22.58 -5.42
C GLN A 46 12.06 22.71 -4.01
N ILE A 47 10.73 22.64 -3.85
CA ILE A 47 10.04 22.70 -2.55
C ILE A 47 10.53 21.59 -1.61
N ILE A 48 10.65 20.36 -2.13
CA ILE A 48 11.14 19.21 -1.37
C ILE A 48 12.55 19.45 -0.84
N ARG A 49 13.46 19.92 -1.69
CA ARG A 49 14.84 20.21 -1.31
C ARG A 49 14.94 21.34 -0.28
N GLU A 50 14.17 22.40 -0.45
CA GLU A 50 14.13 23.52 0.49
C GLU A 50 13.59 23.13 1.87
N LEU A 51 12.55 22.28 1.93
CA LEU A 51 11.97 21.80 3.19
C LEU A 51 12.89 20.86 3.95
N ILE A 52 13.60 19.99 3.26
CA ILE A 52 14.47 18.98 3.86
C ILE A 52 15.82 19.60 4.28
N GLY A 53 16.35 20.55 3.50
CA GLY A 53 17.65 21.14 3.77
C GLY A 53 18.75 20.09 3.90
N ASP A 54 19.52 20.17 5.00
CA ASP A 54 20.67 19.30 5.26
C ASP A 54 20.35 18.10 6.17
N ASP A 55 19.06 17.74 6.37
CA ASP A 55 18.70 16.58 7.20
C ASP A 55 19.17 15.26 6.57
N SER A 56 20.26 14.72 7.10
CA SER A 56 20.92 13.51 6.60
C SER A 56 20.09 12.24 6.65
N ARG A 57 18.95 12.25 7.35
CA ARG A 57 18.00 11.12 7.37
C ARG A 57 17.23 10.99 6.06
N PHE A 58 17.19 12.05 5.25
CA PHE A 58 16.52 12.08 3.95
C PHE A 58 17.49 11.88 2.80
N ARG A 59 17.07 11.10 1.82
CA ARG A 59 17.77 10.93 0.54
C ARG A 59 16.80 11.25 -0.59
N ILE A 60 17.16 12.20 -1.44
CA ILE A 60 16.35 12.68 -2.56
C ILE A 60 16.98 12.17 -3.86
N TYR A 61 16.17 11.52 -4.69
CA TYR A 61 16.54 11.09 -6.03
C TYR A 61 15.58 11.68 -7.06
N GLU A 62 16.05 11.83 -8.28
CA GLU A 62 15.27 12.30 -9.43
C GLU A 62 15.42 11.33 -10.58
N ASN A 63 14.32 10.98 -11.25
CA ASN A 63 14.38 10.23 -12.50
C ASN A 63 14.70 11.16 -13.68
N ALA A 64 15.34 10.60 -14.72
CA ALA A 64 15.62 11.33 -15.97
C ALA A 64 14.34 11.58 -16.79
N GLU A 65 13.37 10.67 -16.68
CA GLU A 65 12.07 10.71 -17.37
C GLU A 65 10.96 10.16 -16.46
N ASN A 66 9.69 10.48 -16.76
CA ASN A 66 8.55 9.94 -16.01
C ASN A 66 8.34 8.46 -16.34
N ALA A 67 8.69 7.61 -15.37
CA ALA A 67 8.62 6.16 -15.50
C ALA A 67 7.30 5.55 -14.99
N GLY A 68 6.57 6.28 -14.15
CA GLY A 68 5.30 5.86 -13.54
C GLY A 68 5.46 5.16 -12.20
N VAL A 69 4.36 5.17 -11.43
CA VAL A 69 4.33 4.82 -9.99
C VAL A 69 4.85 3.40 -9.69
N GLY A 70 4.56 2.41 -10.54
CA GLY A 70 5.05 1.03 -10.35
C GLY A 70 6.57 0.93 -10.38
N VAL A 71 7.21 1.62 -11.36
CA VAL A 71 8.68 1.70 -11.47
C VAL A 71 9.27 2.43 -10.27
N ILE A 72 8.67 3.57 -9.90
CA ILE A 72 9.15 4.40 -8.79
C ILE A 72 9.09 3.66 -7.46
N LYS A 73 7.95 3.04 -7.15
CA LYS A 73 7.79 2.28 -5.90
C LYS A 73 8.76 1.09 -5.82
N ALA A 74 8.99 0.37 -6.94
CA ALA A 74 9.99 -0.70 -6.97
C ALA A 74 11.40 -0.17 -6.69
N LYS A 75 11.80 0.93 -7.33
CA LYS A 75 13.12 1.57 -7.17
C LYS A 75 13.32 2.12 -5.75
N LEU A 76 12.29 2.71 -5.15
CA LEU A 76 12.33 3.17 -3.75
C LEU A 76 12.66 2.04 -2.78
N ILE A 77 12.04 0.86 -2.94
CA ILE A 77 12.33 -0.31 -2.10
C ILE A 77 13.76 -0.82 -2.32
N GLU A 78 14.28 -0.75 -3.54
CA GLU A 78 15.67 -1.13 -3.84
C GLU A 78 16.68 -0.19 -3.16
N LEU A 79 16.41 1.11 -3.16
CA LEU A 79 17.22 2.15 -2.51
C LEU A 79 17.13 2.11 -0.98
N ALA A 80 16.09 1.52 -0.42
CA ALA A 80 15.89 1.39 1.03
C ALA A 80 16.97 0.55 1.70
N THR A 81 17.35 0.94 2.92
CA THR A 81 18.30 0.18 3.75
C THR A 81 17.68 -0.34 5.04
N GLY A 82 16.44 0.03 5.33
CA GLY A 82 15.71 -0.41 6.52
C GLY A 82 15.25 -1.87 6.42
N ASP A 83 15.02 -2.46 7.59
CA ASP A 83 14.44 -3.81 7.73
C ASP A 83 12.97 -3.81 7.31
N ILE A 84 12.28 -2.70 7.60
CA ILE A 84 10.86 -2.45 7.32
C ILE A 84 10.75 -1.25 6.40
N CYS A 85 9.90 -1.36 5.40
CA CYS A 85 9.52 -0.27 4.49
C CYS A 85 8.06 0.10 4.68
N GLY A 86 7.73 1.39 4.52
CA GLY A 86 6.36 1.88 4.46
C GLY A 86 6.24 3.03 3.46
N PHE A 87 5.19 3.00 2.63
CA PHE A 87 4.91 4.10 1.70
C PHE A 87 4.08 5.19 2.37
N VAL A 88 4.49 6.44 2.16
CA VAL A 88 3.69 7.63 2.47
C VAL A 88 3.56 8.41 1.17
N ASP A 89 2.33 8.67 0.76
CA ASP A 89 2.08 9.47 -0.42
C ASP A 89 2.39 10.95 -0.13
N PRO A 90 2.97 11.71 -1.06
CA PRO A 90 3.48 13.06 -0.80
C PRO A 90 2.38 14.09 -0.48
N ASP A 91 1.12 13.75 -0.77
CA ASP A 91 -0.07 14.54 -0.47
C ASP A 91 -0.77 14.12 0.85
N ASP A 92 -0.25 13.10 1.54
CA ASP A 92 -0.80 12.52 2.77
C ASP A 92 0.10 12.80 3.99
N ALA A 93 -0.32 12.29 5.17
CA ALA A 93 0.47 12.37 6.39
C ALA A 93 0.32 11.13 7.27
N ILE A 94 1.31 10.86 8.12
CA ILE A 94 1.26 9.79 9.12
C ILE A 94 1.21 10.37 10.53
N LEU A 95 0.46 9.74 11.42
CA LEU A 95 0.36 10.19 12.81
C LEU A 95 1.65 9.87 13.61
N PRO A 96 1.96 10.61 14.70
CA PRO A 96 3.27 10.58 15.37
C PRO A 96 3.75 9.19 15.82
N LYS A 97 2.85 8.24 16.09
CA LYS A 97 3.19 6.87 16.51
C LYS A 97 3.11 5.84 15.39
N ALA A 98 2.93 6.25 14.14
CA ALA A 98 2.67 5.33 13.04
C ALA A 98 3.82 4.33 12.82
N ILE A 99 5.08 4.81 12.82
CA ILE A 99 6.26 3.94 12.67
C ILE A 99 6.45 3.08 13.92
N GLU A 100 6.32 3.63 15.12
CA GLU A 100 6.44 2.91 16.38
C GLU A 100 5.46 1.74 16.46
N ASN A 101 4.18 2.00 16.15
CA ASN A 101 3.12 0.99 16.13
C ASN A 101 3.45 -0.15 15.14
N ALA A 102 3.89 0.18 13.93
CA ALA A 102 4.26 -0.82 12.93
C ALA A 102 5.46 -1.66 13.39
N VAL A 103 6.54 -1.02 13.84
CA VAL A 103 7.76 -1.70 14.30
C VAL A 103 7.48 -2.60 15.50
N ALA A 104 6.63 -2.18 16.44
CA ALA A 104 6.22 -2.98 17.58
C ALA A 104 5.56 -4.30 17.16
N VAL A 105 4.68 -4.27 16.14
CA VAL A 105 4.06 -5.49 15.61
C VAL A 105 5.09 -6.43 15.00
N PHE A 106 6.02 -5.93 14.19
CA PHE A 106 7.06 -6.77 13.57
C PHE A 106 8.03 -7.38 14.59
N ARG A 107 8.36 -6.65 15.67
CA ARG A 107 9.20 -7.17 16.77
C ARG A 107 8.50 -8.28 17.54
N ASN A 108 7.23 -8.10 17.87
CA ASN A 108 6.46 -9.03 18.69
C ASN A 108 5.94 -10.24 17.89
N ASN A 109 5.91 -10.15 16.56
CA ASN A 109 5.35 -11.19 15.69
C ASN A 109 6.30 -11.47 14.50
N PRO A 110 7.34 -12.31 14.69
CA PRO A 110 8.36 -12.55 13.65
C PRO A 110 7.82 -13.11 12.33
N LYS A 111 6.67 -13.80 12.37
CA LYS A 111 6.00 -14.32 11.16
C LYS A 111 5.21 -13.26 10.38
N THR A 112 5.07 -12.05 10.93
CA THR A 112 4.37 -10.95 10.24
C THR A 112 5.26 -10.39 9.14
N VAL A 113 4.76 -10.36 7.92
CA VAL A 113 5.46 -9.85 6.74
C VAL A 113 4.93 -8.49 6.30
N LEU A 114 3.67 -8.17 6.66
CA LEU A 114 3.01 -6.93 6.32
C LEU A 114 2.08 -6.49 7.45
N THR A 115 2.06 -5.20 7.73
CA THR A 115 1.06 -4.55 8.59
C THR A 115 0.29 -3.50 7.79
N TYR A 116 -0.93 -3.21 8.23
CA TYR A 116 -1.75 -2.10 7.74
C TYR A 116 -2.59 -1.57 8.90
N SER A 117 -3.05 -0.34 8.80
CA SER A 117 -3.71 0.31 9.92
C SER A 117 -5.07 0.91 9.57
N MET A 118 -5.73 1.51 10.57
CA MET A 118 -6.80 2.46 10.28
C MET A 118 -6.22 3.68 9.59
N LEU A 119 -6.98 4.22 8.63
CA LEU A 119 -6.74 5.53 8.07
C LEU A 119 -7.95 6.45 8.30
N MET A 120 -7.66 7.73 8.43
CA MET A 120 -8.66 8.80 8.46
C MET A 120 -8.69 9.47 7.09
N LYS A 121 -9.87 9.47 6.46
CA LYS A 121 -10.08 10.31 5.28
C LYS A 121 -10.19 11.77 5.70
N CYS A 122 -9.45 12.61 5.02
CA CYS A 122 -9.39 14.04 5.27
C CYS A 122 -9.82 14.82 4.02
N ASP A 123 -10.16 16.08 4.22
CA ASP A 123 -10.34 17.02 3.13
C ASP A 123 -9.00 17.51 2.54
N LYS A 124 -9.05 18.49 1.65
CA LYS A 124 -7.85 19.06 1.00
C LYS A 124 -6.87 19.72 1.98
N ASP A 125 -7.33 20.15 3.14
CA ASP A 125 -6.56 20.82 4.19
C ASP A 125 -6.18 19.86 5.34
N LEU A 126 -6.21 18.54 5.09
CA LEU A 126 -5.99 17.44 6.05
C LEU A 126 -6.91 17.47 7.28
N GLN A 127 -8.09 18.13 7.20
CA GLN A 127 -9.06 18.07 8.29
C GLN A 127 -9.81 16.74 8.24
N PRO A 128 -9.91 16.02 9.39
CA PRO A 128 -10.56 14.73 9.45
C PRO A 128 -12.03 14.77 9.02
N VAL A 129 -12.42 13.89 8.10
CA VAL A 129 -13.79 13.74 7.61
C VAL A 129 -14.43 12.45 8.11
N ALA A 130 -13.80 11.30 7.89
CA ALA A 130 -14.34 10.01 8.32
C ALA A 130 -13.26 8.92 8.34
N PRO A 131 -13.32 7.97 9.30
CA PRO A 131 -12.44 6.81 9.27
C PRO A 131 -12.81 5.87 8.12
N PHE A 132 -11.81 5.14 7.58
CA PHE A 132 -12.02 4.09 6.59
C PHE A 132 -12.53 2.80 7.27
N GLN A 133 -13.83 2.61 7.29
CA GLN A 133 -14.51 1.57 8.08
C GLN A 133 -14.27 0.13 7.59
N SER A 134 -13.70 -0.09 6.40
CA SER A 134 -13.48 -1.44 5.87
C SER A 134 -12.22 -2.10 6.41
N ALA A 135 -11.28 -1.34 6.98
CA ALA A 135 -10.06 -1.87 7.57
C ALA A 135 -10.38 -2.74 8.81
N LYS A 136 -9.88 -3.95 8.80
CA LYS A 136 -10.02 -4.95 9.89
C LYS A 136 -9.06 -6.09 9.64
N GLN A 137 -8.77 -6.90 10.67
CA GLN A 137 -7.94 -8.08 10.49
C GLN A 137 -8.50 -9.00 9.41
N VAL A 138 -7.64 -9.46 8.51
CA VAL A 138 -7.94 -10.48 7.51
C VAL A 138 -7.47 -11.86 8.00
N ALA A 139 -8.12 -12.93 7.56
CA ALA A 139 -7.62 -14.29 7.82
C ALA A 139 -6.30 -14.50 7.07
N ASN A 140 -5.28 -14.95 7.77
CA ASN A 140 -4.01 -15.35 7.16
C ASN A 140 -4.14 -16.74 6.49
N ASN A 141 -3.21 -17.07 5.60
CA ASN A 141 -3.11 -18.37 4.94
C ASN A 141 -4.37 -18.80 4.17
N ASN A 142 -5.19 -17.86 3.73
CA ASN A 142 -6.37 -18.13 2.91
C ASN A 142 -6.05 -17.94 1.42
N PRO A 143 -5.96 -19.00 0.60
CA PRO A 143 -5.64 -18.90 -0.81
C PRO A 143 -6.68 -18.12 -1.63
N TYR A 144 -7.87 -17.94 -1.08
CA TYR A 144 -8.96 -17.19 -1.71
C TYR A 144 -9.08 -15.73 -1.22
N PHE A 145 -8.06 -15.21 -0.55
CA PHE A 145 -8.01 -13.80 -0.18
C PHE A 145 -7.43 -12.96 -1.33
N PHE A 146 -8.19 -12.01 -1.84
CA PHE A 146 -7.80 -11.14 -2.97
C PHE A 146 -7.93 -9.64 -2.65
N ASN A 147 -8.01 -9.27 -1.37
CA ASN A 147 -8.26 -7.90 -0.92
C ASN A 147 -9.47 -7.23 -1.61
N CYS A 148 -10.45 -8.02 -1.97
CA CYS A 148 -11.69 -7.60 -2.62
C CYS A 148 -12.89 -8.07 -1.78
N PRO A 149 -13.69 -7.15 -1.20
CA PRO A 149 -13.49 -5.69 -1.19
C PRO A 149 -12.21 -5.29 -0.46
N ILE A 150 -11.73 -4.08 -0.73
CA ILE A 150 -10.50 -3.55 -0.14
C ILE A 150 -10.62 -3.50 1.39
N VAL A 151 -9.67 -4.12 2.06
CA VAL A 151 -9.52 -4.21 3.52
C VAL A 151 -8.11 -3.77 3.94
N ILE A 152 -7.07 -4.29 3.26
CA ILE A 152 -5.69 -3.84 3.40
C ILE A 152 -5.58 -2.53 2.64
N ASN A 153 -5.24 -1.48 3.37
CA ASN A 153 -5.06 -0.12 2.84
C ASN A 153 -4.03 0.61 3.72
N HIS A 154 -3.74 1.89 3.46
CA HIS A 154 -2.76 2.68 4.21
C HIS A 154 -2.98 2.63 5.76
N PHE A 155 -2.01 2.73 6.61
CA PHE A 155 -0.58 2.76 6.35
C PHE A 155 -0.02 1.33 6.22
N VAL A 156 0.44 0.95 5.03
CA VAL A 156 1.02 -0.38 4.82
C VAL A 156 2.51 -0.32 5.06
N CYS A 157 2.98 -1.22 5.95
CA CYS A 157 4.40 -1.45 6.20
C CYS A 157 4.73 -2.92 5.97
N PHE A 158 5.94 -3.22 5.49
CA PHE A 158 6.30 -4.59 5.14
C PHE A 158 7.80 -4.86 5.35
N ARG A 159 8.13 -6.15 5.55
CA ARG A 159 9.52 -6.60 5.62
C ARG A 159 10.18 -6.52 4.25
N ARG A 160 11.27 -5.75 4.16
CA ARG A 160 12.01 -5.57 2.93
C ARG A 160 12.67 -6.86 2.43
N ASP A 161 13.27 -7.65 3.32
CA ASP A 161 13.90 -8.92 2.98
C ASP A 161 12.92 -9.93 2.37
N ILE A 162 11.69 -9.95 2.86
CA ILE A 162 10.60 -10.80 2.32
C ILE A 162 10.13 -10.28 0.95
N TYR A 163 9.97 -8.95 0.80
CA TYR A 163 9.63 -8.37 -0.50
C TYR A 163 10.64 -8.75 -1.59
N LEU A 164 11.93 -8.73 -1.27
CA LEU A 164 12.99 -9.09 -2.22
C LEU A 164 12.93 -10.57 -2.67
N GLN A 165 12.22 -11.42 -1.94
CA GLN A 165 11.96 -12.83 -2.28
C GLN A 165 10.64 -13.04 -3.05
N THR A 166 9.89 -11.97 -3.35
CA THR A 166 8.70 -12.02 -4.20
C THR A 166 9.05 -11.75 -5.66
N GLU A 167 8.06 -11.81 -6.54
CA GLU A 167 8.18 -11.30 -7.92
C GLU A 167 8.28 -9.77 -8.00
N LYS A 168 8.40 -9.08 -6.83
CA LYS A 168 8.41 -7.62 -6.68
C LYS A 168 7.14 -6.95 -7.26
N ILE A 169 7.05 -5.64 -7.17
CA ILE A 169 5.96 -4.86 -7.81
C ILE A 169 6.07 -5.02 -9.33
N ASN A 170 4.95 -5.27 -10.00
CA ASN A 170 4.89 -5.21 -11.46
C ASN A 170 5.04 -3.76 -11.91
N GLN A 171 6.17 -3.46 -12.53
CA GLN A 171 6.56 -2.11 -12.95
C GLN A 171 5.73 -1.55 -14.13
N GLU A 172 4.97 -2.40 -14.83
CA GLU A 172 4.05 -1.96 -15.88
C GLU A 172 2.75 -1.35 -15.32
N LEU A 173 2.48 -1.57 -14.03
CA LEU A 173 1.30 -1.03 -13.38
C LEU A 173 1.47 0.47 -13.06
N ARG A 174 0.61 1.28 -13.64
CA ARG A 174 0.50 2.71 -13.31
C ARG A 174 -0.65 3.01 -12.33
N ILE A 175 -1.43 2.00 -11.96
CA ILE A 175 -2.53 2.00 -10.98
C ILE A 175 -2.62 0.58 -10.44
N SER A 176 -3.01 0.40 -9.18
CA SER A 176 -3.15 -0.90 -8.48
C SER A 176 -1.83 -1.65 -8.24
N GLU A 177 -0.69 -0.98 -8.35
CA GLU A 177 0.63 -1.51 -7.99
C GLU A 177 0.74 -1.83 -6.49
N ASP A 178 -0.01 -1.09 -5.66
CA ASP A 178 -0.18 -1.32 -4.23
C ASP A 178 -0.89 -2.65 -3.97
N GLN A 179 -1.98 -2.94 -4.69
CA GLN A 179 -2.71 -4.20 -4.58
C GLN A 179 -1.86 -5.40 -5.02
N ASP A 180 -1.02 -5.24 -6.04
CA ASP A 180 -0.05 -6.24 -6.49
C ASP A 180 0.97 -6.56 -5.38
N LEU A 181 1.54 -5.53 -4.75
CA LEU A 181 2.42 -5.65 -3.61
C LEU A 181 1.74 -6.39 -2.45
N TYR A 182 0.54 -5.96 -2.06
CA TYR A 182 -0.16 -6.51 -0.90
C TYR A 182 -0.46 -7.99 -1.06
N LEU A 183 -0.90 -8.42 -2.25
CA LEU A 183 -1.19 -9.83 -2.53
C LEU A 183 0.08 -10.69 -2.56
N LYS A 184 1.18 -10.18 -3.13
CA LYS A 184 2.48 -10.86 -3.15
C LYS A 184 3.07 -11.03 -1.75
N MET A 185 2.96 -10.00 -0.91
CA MET A 185 3.39 -10.09 0.49
C MET A 185 2.48 -11.03 1.30
N TYR A 186 1.17 -10.97 1.11
CA TYR A 186 0.22 -11.89 1.75
C TYR A 186 0.52 -13.37 1.46
N GLU A 187 1.05 -13.67 0.27
CA GLU A 187 1.46 -15.03 -0.14
C GLU A 187 2.73 -15.53 0.58
N LYS A 188 3.48 -14.63 1.25
CA LYS A 188 4.76 -14.95 1.92
C LYS A 188 4.66 -15.11 3.43
N GLY A 189 3.56 -14.68 4.05
CA GLY A 189 3.43 -14.80 5.50
C GLY A 189 2.20 -14.11 6.08
N ASN A 190 2.24 -13.93 7.40
CA ASN A 190 1.10 -13.33 8.10
C ASN A 190 1.03 -11.83 7.88
N VAL A 191 -0.20 -11.33 7.77
CA VAL A 191 -0.49 -9.89 7.78
C VAL A 191 -1.23 -9.52 9.06
N LYS A 192 -0.93 -8.35 9.63
CA LYS A 192 -1.51 -7.86 10.87
C LYS A 192 -2.14 -6.49 10.69
N PHE A 193 -3.36 -6.37 11.22
CA PHE A 193 -4.08 -5.10 11.30
C PHE A 193 -3.72 -4.37 12.60
N ILE A 194 -3.45 -3.08 12.50
CA ILE A 194 -3.25 -2.17 13.62
C ILE A 194 -4.50 -1.32 13.75
N SER A 195 -5.19 -1.41 14.90
CA SER A 195 -6.46 -0.72 15.13
C SER A 195 -6.33 0.79 15.31
N ASP A 196 -5.11 1.26 15.62
CA ASP A 196 -4.83 2.69 15.72
C ASP A 196 -4.91 3.35 14.36
N THR A 197 -5.41 4.58 14.33
CA THR A 197 -5.31 5.43 13.14
C THR A 197 -3.88 5.89 13.01
N ASN A 198 -3.19 5.48 11.94
CA ASN A 198 -1.80 5.85 11.69
C ASN A 198 -1.63 6.73 10.45
N TYR A 199 -2.67 6.92 9.66
CA TYR A 199 -2.59 7.58 8.36
C TYR A 199 -3.72 8.57 8.13
N LEU A 200 -3.38 9.74 7.64
CA LEU A 200 -4.31 10.78 7.19
C LEU A 200 -4.30 10.80 5.66
N TYR A 201 -5.40 10.37 5.07
CA TYR A 201 -5.57 10.28 3.62
C TYR A 201 -6.28 11.52 3.10
N ARG A 202 -5.57 12.35 2.33
CA ARG A 202 -6.10 13.57 1.74
C ARG A 202 -7.00 13.29 0.54
N THR A 203 -8.11 13.99 0.45
CA THR A 203 -8.99 13.94 -0.73
C THR A 203 -8.97 15.29 -1.44
N HIS A 204 -8.46 15.32 -2.67
CA HIS A 204 -8.40 16.52 -3.50
C HIS A 204 -8.59 16.18 -4.98
N ALA A 205 -8.88 17.18 -5.83
CA ALA A 205 -9.25 16.97 -7.24
C ALA A 205 -8.15 16.35 -8.11
N GLY A 206 -6.86 16.44 -7.70
CA GLY A 206 -5.71 15.90 -8.43
C GLY A 206 -5.37 14.43 -8.13
N GLY A 207 -6.09 13.79 -7.19
CA GLY A 207 -5.79 12.41 -6.79
C GLY A 207 -5.95 11.39 -7.92
N ILE A 208 -4.97 10.49 -8.08
CA ILE A 208 -4.91 9.49 -9.16
C ILE A 208 -6.13 8.54 -9.14
N SER A 209 -6.66 8.23 -7.97
CA SER A 209 -7.81 7.34 -7.78
C SER A 209 -9.17 7.99 -8.05
N GLN A 210 -9.19 9.27 -8.44
CA GLN A 210 -10.40 10.04 -8.69
C GLN A 210 -10.59 10.29 -10.20
N ASN A 211 -11.87 10.42 -10.64
CA ASN A 211 -12.28 10.79 -12.01
C ASN A 211 -12.07 9.71 -13.09
N ASP A 212 -11.52 10.06 -14.26
CA ASP A 212 -11.51 9.26 -15.51
C ASP A 212 -10.72 7.95 -15.42
N ASN A 213 -9.92 7.77 -14.39
CA ASN A 213 -9.13 6.56 -14.16
C ASN A 213 -9.93 5.36 -13.58
N LYS A 214 -11.20 5.53 -13.19
CA LYS A 214 -11.99 4.45 -12.56
C LYS A 214 -12.07 3.18 -13.39
N LYS A 215 -12.33 3.30 -14.70
CA LYS A 215 -12.43 2.13 -15.59
C LYS A 215 -11.07 1.43 -15.73
N LYS A 216 -10.01 2.20 -15.90
CA LYS A 216 -8.65 1.66 -16.00
C LYS A 216 -8.20 1.01 -14.69
N SER A 217 -8.49 1.66 -13.56
CA SER A 217 -8.22 1.10 -12.22
C SER A 217 -8.96 -0.22 -12.01
N TYR A 218 -10.23 -0.30 -12.42
CA TYR A 218 -11.04 -1.52 -12.34
C TYR A 218 -10.42 -2.66 -13.15
N GLU A 219 -10.01 -2.40 -14.40
CA GLU A 219 -9.38 -3.42 -15.26
C GLU A 219 -8.03 -3.89 -14.70
N LEU A 220 -7.17 -2.97 -14.28
CA LEU A 220 -5.87 -3.33 -13.72
C LEU A 220 -6.00 -4.09 -12.39
N TRP A 221 -6.96 -3.71 -11.55
CA TRP A 221 -7.22 -4.45 -10.31
C TRP A 221 -7.74 -5.87 -10.58
N GLY A 222 -8.63 -6.05 -11.57
CA GLY A 222 -9.04 -7.37 -12.03
C GLY A 222 -7.87 -8.23 -12.50
N MET A 223 -6.93 -7.62 -13.26
CA MET A 223 -5.71 -8.29 -13.70
C MET A 223 -4.80 -8.70 -12.55
N VAL A 224 -4.59 -7.82 -11.57
CA VAL A 224 -3.81 -8.13 -10.35
C VAL A 224 -4.40 -9.30 -9.58
N ILE A 225 -5.72 -9.35 -9.43
CA ILE A 225 -6.43 -10.47 -8.79
C ILE A 225 -6.24 -11.77 -9.60
N TRP A 226 -6.40 -11.71 -10.91
CA TRP A 226 -6.21 -12.88 -11.78
C TRP A 226 -4.77 -13.39 -11.70
N ASN A 227 -3.76 -12.52 -11.72
CA ASN A 227 -2.37 -12.88 -11.53
C ASN A 227 -2.15 -13.60 -10.20
N ALA A 228 -2.77 -13.11 -9.11
CA ALA A 228 -2.71 -13.79 -7.82
C ALA A 228 -3.35 -15.18 -7.85
N MET A 229 -4.47 -15.36 -8.56
CA MET A 229 -5.07 -16.68 -8.77
C MET A 229 -4.13 -17.65 -9.49
N GLN A 230 -3.42 -17.16 -10.54
CA GLN A 230 -2.46 -17.97 -11.29
C GLN A 230 -1.24 -18.34 -10.43
N ARG A 231 -0.61 -17.38 -9.73
CA ARG A 231 0.52 -17.64 -8.81
C ARG A 231 0.19 -18.68 -7.75
N ARG A 232 -1.05 -18.68 -7.24
CA ARG A 232 -1.56 -19.65 -6.24
C ARG A 232 -1.98 -20.98 -6.83
N GLY A 233 -1.87 -21.17 -8.15
CA GLY A 233 -2.23 -22.41 -8.85
C GLY A 233 -3.73 -22.75 -8.79
N LEU A 234 -4.60 -21.77 -8.53
CA LEU A 234 -6.03 -21.99 -8.40
C LEU A 234 -6.63 -22.30 -9.77
N LYS A 235 -7.43 -23.38 -9.85
CA LYS A 235 -8.15 -23.79 -11.08
C LYS A 235 -9.62 -23.44 -11.00
N THR A 236 -10.17 -23.41 -9.81
CA THR A 236 -11.59 -23.12 -9.58
C THR A 236 -11.78 -22.28 -8.33
N ILE A 237 -12.86 -21.52 -8.31
CA ILE A 237 -13.32 -20.75 -7.16
C ILE A 237 -14.83 -21.02 -6.98
N HIS A 238 -15.23 -21.58 -5.83
CA HIS A 238 -16.60 -21.97 -5.55
C HIS A 238 -17.26 -22.74 -6.72
N GLY A 239 -16.57 -23.73 -7.30
CA GLY A 239 -17.05 -24.55 -8.39
C GLY A 239 -17.00 -23.90 -9.78
N LYS A 240 -16.68 -22.61 -9.88
CA LYS A 240 -16.50 -21.91 -11.16
C LYS A 240 -15.05 -22.00 -11.62
N LYS A 241 -14.83 -22.30 -12.91
CA LYS A 241 -13.51 -22.39 -13.52
C LYS A 241 -12.88 -20.98 -13.59
N ILE A 242 -11.62 -20.87 -13.21
CA ILE A 242 -10.81 -19.65 -13.40
C ILE A 242 -10.30 -19.65 -14.85
N PRO A 243 -10.41 -18.53 -15.60
CA PRO A 243 -9.92 -18.46 -16.99
C PRO A 243 -8.39 -18.64 -17.03
N GLY A 244 -7.92 -19.37 -18.05
CA GLY A 244 -6.47 -19.61 -18.27
C GLY A 244 -5.73 -18.37 -18.77
N THR A 245 -6.46 -17.44 -19.39
CA THR A 245 -5.97 -16.15 -19.86
C THR A 245 -6.85 -15.03 -19.32
N TYR A 246 -6.27 -13.89 -19.00
CA TYR A 246 -7.05 -12.72 -18.61
C TYR A 246 -7.79 -12.12 -19.81
N THR A 247 -9.09 -11.87 -19.64
CA THR A 247 -9.93 -11.26 -20.69
C THR A 247 -10.41 -9.88 -20.27
N ASN A 248 -11.04 -9.77 -19.10
CA ASN A 248 -11.54 -8.50 -18.53
C ASN A 248 -11.78 -8.64 -17.03
N ALA A 249 -11.85 -7.50 -16.35
CA ALA A 249 -12.04 -7.44 -14.90
C ALA A 249 -13.41 -7.98 -14.47
N GLN A 250 -14.47 -7.77 -15.25
CA GLN A 250 -15.82 -8.19 -14.89
C GLN A 250 -15.90 -9.69 -14.66
N GLU A 251 -15.27 -10.49 -15.53
CA GLU A 251 -15.22 -11.96 -15.38
C GLU A 251 -14.56 -12.34 -14.05
N ILE A 252 -13.47 -11.69 -13.69
CA ILE A 252 -12.74 -11.96 -12.44
C ILE A 252 -13.56 -11.57 -11.21
N PHE A 253 -14.18 -10.38 -11.21
CA PHE A 253 -15.02 -9.95 -10.08
C PHE A 253 -16.29 -10.81 -9.96
N ASP A 254 -16.83 -11.36 -11.05
CA ASP A 254 -17.97 -12.27 -11.01
C ASP A 254 -17.62 -13.59 -10.33
N LEU A 255 -16.38 -14.05 -10.42
CA LEU A 255 -15.90 -15.19 -9.63
C LEU A 255 -15.90 -14.90 -8.12
N LEU A 256 -15.78 -13.63 -7.71
CA LEU A 256 -15.69 -13.23 -6.30
C LEU A 256 -17.06 -12.87 -5.69
N LYS A 257 -18.16 -12.86 -6.44
CA LYS A 257 -19.51 -12.50 -5.96
C LYS A 257 -20.00 -13.36 -4.77
N TYR A 258 -19.51 -14.61 -4.64
CA TYR A 258 -19.82 -15.47 -3.49
C TYR A 258 -19.45 -14.82 -2.14
N GLN A 259 -18.48 -13.92 -2.13
CA GLN A 259 -18.06 -13.22 -0.90
C GLN A 259 -19.15 -12.32 -0.31
N ASN A 260 -20.18 -11.99 -1.11
CA ASN A 260 -21.35 -11.22 -0.66
C ASN A 260 -22.38 -12.09 0.07
N SER A 261 -22.27 -13.42 0.01
CA SER A 261 -23.21 -14.32 0.67
C SER A 261 -23.11 -14.27 2.20
N TYR A 262 -24.22 -14.43 2.88
CA TYR A 262 -24.31 -14.45 4.35
C TYR A 262 -23.42 -15.55 4.96
N PHE A 263 -23.44 -16.75 4.40
CA PHE A 263 -22.64 -17.89 4.87
C PHE A 263 -21.13 -17.63 4.76
N TYR A 264 -20.69 -17.00 3.67
CA TYR A 264 -19.28 -16.64 3.52
C TYR A 264 -18.85 -15.62 4.58
N ARG A 265 -19.69 -14.63 4.87
CA ARG A 265 -19.39 -13.60 5.89
C ARG A 265 -19.23 -14.18 7.28
N ILE A 266 -20.06 -15.17 7.66
CA ILE A 266 -19.93 -15.91 8.93
C ILE A 266 -18.64 -16.73 8.92
N ARG A 267 -18.41 -17.55 7.89
CA ARG A 267 -17.19 -18.34 7.75
C ARG A 267 -15.93 -17.47 7.85
N LYS A 268 -15.93 -16.31 7.21
CA LYS A 268 -14.80 -15.35 7.28
C LYS A 268 -14.52 -14.90 8.71
N LYS A 269 -15.55 -14.60 9.52
CA LYS A 269 -15.36 -14.23 10.93
C LYS A 269 -14.72 -15.35 11.73
N ILE A 270 -15.15 -16.59 11.52
CA ILE A 270 -14.59 -17.77 12.16
C ILE A 270 -13.12 -17.95 11.78
N LEU A 271 -12.78 -17.88 10.49
CA LEU A 271 -11.40 -17.99 10.01
C LEU A 271 -10.48 -16.93 10.62
N VAL A 272 -10.95 -15.69 10.74
CA VAL A 272 -10.18 -14.62 11.40
C VAL A 272 -9.92 -14.94 12.87
N ALA A 273 -10.88 -15.52 13.58
CA ALA A 273 -10.71 -15.87 15.00
C ALA A 273 -9.72 -17.03 15.22
N PHE A 274 -9.60 -17.96 14.29
CA PHE A 274 -8.76 -19.17 14.46
C PHE A 274 -7.37 -19.07 13.83
N PHE A 275 -7.13 -18.17 12.86
CA PHE A 275 -5.87 -18.10 12.11
C PHE A 275 -5.09 -16.78 12.31
N ASN A 276 -5.37 -16.05 13.35
CA ASN A 276 -4.64 -14.84 13.77
C ASN A 276 -4.17 -15.01 15.23
#